data_f81f123e821cbba3e83ba0f50bc49ab7
#
_entry.id   f81f123e821cbba3e83ba0f50bc49ab7
#
_cell.length_a   1.000
_cell.length_b   1.000
_cell.length_c   1.000
_cell.angle_alpha   90.00
_cell.angle_beta   90.00
_cell.angle_gamma   90.00
#
_symmetry.space_group_name_H-M   'P 1'
#
loop_
_entity.id
_entity.type
_entity.pdbx_description
1 polymer ?
#
loop_
_entity_poly.entity_id
_entity_poly.type
_entity_poly.pdbx_seq_one_letter_code
_entity_poly.pdbx_strand_id
1 'polypeptide(L)'
;MIRDHTPKAGRREWFGLGILALPCLLITMDLTVLYLAVPELSADLGPSSTQLLWITDSYGFLIAGSLLTMGSLGDRIGRRRLLLMGATGFAAASALAAFSSSAAMLIAARALLGVAGATLMPSTLSLIRAMFHDPQQRTVAIGVWGQACRPVR
;
A
#
# COMPACT_ATOMS: atom_id res chain seq x y z
N MET A 1 36.78 22.19 2.50
CA MET A 1 36.23 20.89 2.93
C MET A 1 35.08 21.17 3.92
N ILE A 2 33.88 21.44 3.38
CA ILE A 2 32.70 21.78 4.16
C ILE A 2 32.15 20.44 4.67
N ARG A 3 32.28 20.17 5.97
CA ARG A 3 31.56 19.05 6.61
C ARG A 3 30.10 19.43 6.64
N ASP A 4 29.31 18.87 5.73
CA ASP A 4 27.86 18.90 5.79
C ASP A 4 27.43 18.20 7.09
N HIS A 5 27.13 19.02 8.11
CA HIS A 5 26.49 18.57 9.33
C HIS A 5 24.98 18.37 9.06
N THR A 6 24.64 17.44 8.17
CA THR A 6 23.24 17.00 8.07
C THR A 6 22.87 16.31 9.39
N PRO A 7 21.82 16.76 10.08
CA PRO A 7 21.42 16.18 11.35
C PRO A 7 21.07 14.69 11.14
N LYS A 8 21.75 13.84 11.90
CA LYS A 8 21.46 12.39 11.88
C LYS A 8 20.06 12.14 12.43
N ALA A 9 19.32 11.24 11.78
CA ALA A 9 18.02 10.83 12.24
C ALA A 9 18.09 10.21 13.65
N GLY A 10 17.21 10.67 14.55
CA GLY A 10 17.10 10.17 15.91
C GLY A 10 16.15 8.96 16.01
N ARG A 11 15.87 8.54 17.23
CA ARG A 11 14.96 7.42 17.51
C ARG A 11 13.53 7.64 16.99
N ARG A 12 13.09 8.91 16.94
CA ARG A 12 11.73 9.27 16.47
C ARG A 12 11.56 9.00 14.98
N GLU A 13 12.56 9.27 14.16
CA GLU A 13 12.55 9.06 12.72
C GLU A 13 12.54 7.56 12.39
N TRP A 14 13.29 6.75 13.14
CA TRP A 14 13.27 5.29 13.00
C TRP A 14 11.94 4.66 13.45
N PHE A 15 11.33 5.19 14.50
CA PHE A 15 9.96 4.80 14.90
C PHE A 15 8.94 5.17 13.82
N GLY A 16 9.07 6.38 13.26
CA GLY A 16 8.25 6.82 12.14
C GLY A 16 8.38 5.92 10.90
N LEU A 17 9.59 5.45 10.60
CA LEU A 17 9.84 4.49 9.52
C LEU A 17 9.08 3.18 9.77
N GLY A 18 9.08 2.65 11.00
CA GLY A 18 8.33 1.45 11.37
C GLY A 18 6.83 1.63 11.11
N ILE A 19 6.26 2.77 11.51
CA ILE A 19 4.85 3.10 11.26
C ILE A 19 4.57 3.21 9.75
N LEU A 20 5.48 3.82 8.98
CA LEU A 20 5.34 3.97 7.54
C LEU A 20 5.54 2.65 6.75
N ALA A 21 6.16 1.65 7.36
CA ALA A 21 6.28 0.31 6.78
C ALA A 21 4.99 -0.53 6.95
N LEU A 22 4.14 -0.23 7.96
CA LEU A 22 2.89 -0.97 8.20
C LEU A 22 1.95 -0.99 7.00
N PRO A 23 1.65 0.13 6.31
CA PRO A 23 0.83 0.10 5.10
C PRO A 23 1.37 -0.82 4.01
N CYS A 24 2.69 -0.90 3.89
CA CYS A 24 3.34 -1.78 2.93
C CYS A 24 3.15 -3.25 3.26
N LEU A 25 3.30 -3.60 4.54
CA LEU A 25 3.01 -4.95 5.05
C LEU A 25 1.55 -5.32 4.82
N LEU A 26 0.61 -4.41 5.06
CA LEU A 26 -0.81 -4.64 4.81
C LEU A 26 -1.09 -4.95 3.35
N ILE A 27 -0.49 -4.20 2.42
CA ILE A 27 -0.61 -4.44 0.98
C ILE A 27 -0.06 -5.83 0.60
N THR A 28 1.10 -6.21 1.11
CA THR A 28 1.72 -7.50 0.81
C THR A 28 0.96 -8.68 1.43
N MET A 29 0.43 -8.51 2.64
CA MET A 29 -0.45 -9.49 3.27
C MET A 29 -1.74 -9.69 2.48
N ASP A 30 -2.37 -8.60 2.05
CA ASP A 30 -3.62 -8.64 1.28
C ASP A 30 -3.44 -9.45 -0.01
N LEU A 31 -2.35 -9.25 -0.74
CA LEU A 31 -2.02 -10.04 -1.93
C LEU A 31 -1.80 -11.52 -1.60
N THR A 32 -1.05 -11.81 -0.54
CA THR A 32 -0.74 -13.19 -0.15
C THR A 32 -2.00 -13.94 0.29
N VAL A 33 -2.84 -13.30 1.11
CA VAL A 33 -4.11 -13.86 1.58
C VAL A 33 -5.03 -14.15 0.41
N LEU A 34 -5.11 -13.27 -0.59
CA LEU A 34 -5.93 -13.51 -1.76
C LEU A 34 -5.50 -14.79 -2.50
N TYR A 35 -4.19 -14.94 -2.77
CA TYR A 35 -3.69 -16.14 -3.47
C TYR A 35 -4.01 -17.44 -2.71
N LEU A 36 -3.94 -17.40 -1.38
CA LEU A 36 -4.30 -18.55 -0.55
C LEU A 36 -5.82 -18.80 -0.51
N ALA A 37 -6.61 -17.74 -0.57
CA ALA A 37 -8.08 -17.83 -0.52
C ALA A 37 -8.74 -18.17 -1.86
N VAL A 38 -8.04 -18.04 -3.00
CA VAL A 38 -8.60 -18.32 -4.34
C VAL A 38 -9.26 -19.69 -4.44
N PRO A 39 -8.70 -20.81 -3.96
CA PRO A 39 -9.35 -22.12 -4.04
C PRO A 39 -10.69 -22.17 -3.29
N GLU A 40 -10.72 -21.63 -2.05
CA GLU A 40 -11.94 -21.60 -1.23
C GLU A 40 -12.99 -20.65 -1.82
N LEU A 41 -12.57 -19.47 -2.27
CA LEU A 41 -13.46 -18.50 -2.95
C LEU A 41 -14.09 -19.11 -4.21
N SER A 42 -13.32 -19.94 -4.93
CA SER A 42 -13.84 -20.64 -6.11
C SER A 42 -14.87 -21.69 -5.75
N ALA A 43 -14.74 -22.36 -4.61
CA ALA A 43 -15.68 -23.35 -4.13
C ALA A 43 -16.97 -22.71 -3.59
N ASP A 44 -16.85 -21.62 -2.81
CA ASP A 44 -17.98 -21.00 -2.12
C ASP A 44 -18.79 -20.05 -3.01
N LEU A 45 -18.11 -19.21 -3.80
CA LEU A 45 -18.78 -18.18 -4.62
C LEU A 45 -19.04 -18.64 -6.07
N GLY A 46 -18.43 -19.72 -6.53
CA GLY A 46 -18.55 -20.24 -7.88
C GLY A 46 -18.31 -19.19 -8.98
N PRO A 47 -17.26 -18.34 -8.90
CA PRO A 47 -17.05 -17.28 -9.86
C PRO A 47 -16.76 -17.85 -11.24
N SER A 48 -17.25 -17.19 -12.29
CA SER A 48 -16.83 -17.51 -13.65
C SER A 48 -15.34 -17.22 -13.85
N SER A 49 -14.71 -17.84 -14.85
CA SER A 49 -13.28 -17.60 -15.16
C SER A 49 -12.97 -16.13 -15.36
N THR A 50 -13.87 -15.36 -15.98
CA THR A 50 -13.75 -13.92 -16.16
C THR A 50 -13.82 -13.17 -14.82
N GLN A 51 -14.72 -13.55 -13.92
CA GLN A 51 -14.81 -12.96 -12.60
C GLN A 51 -13.57 -13.25 -11.76
N LEU A 52 -13.00 -14.44 -11.86
CA LEU A 52 -11.77 -14.80 -11.16
C LEU A 52 -10.60 -13.94 -11.63
N LEU A 53 -10.47 -13.70 -12.94
CA LEU A 53 -9.49 -12.76 -13.48
C LEU A 53 -9.69 -11.35 -12.94
N TRP A 54 -10.92 -10.85 -12.88
CA TRP A 54 -11.20 -9.53 -12.32
C TRP A 54 -10.92 -9.45 -10.81
N ILE A 55 -11.16 -10.51 -10.04
CA ILE A 55 -10.82 -10.56 -8.61
C ILE A 55 -9.31 -10.43 -8.41
N THR A 56 -8.50 -11.09 -9.24
CA THR A 56 -7.03 -11.06 -9.12
C THR A 56 -6.42 -9.79 -9.68
N ASP A 57 -6.87 -9.33 -10.83
CA ASP A 57 -6.18 -8.30 -11.61
C ASP A 57 -6.68 -6.88 -11.37
N SER A 58 -7.97 -6.69 -10.98
CA SER A 58 -8.55 -5.35 -10.76
C SER A 58 -7.75 -4.51 -9.77
N TYR A 59 -7.23 -5.14 -8.73
CA TYR A 59 -6.38 -4.50 -7.74
C TYR A 59 -5.10 -3.93 -8.36
N GLY A 60 -4.37 -4.73 -9.13
CA GLY A 60 -3.14 -4.32 -9.78
C GLY A 60 -3.36 -3.23 -10.85
N PHE A 61 -4.40 -3.36 -11.66
CA PHE A 61 -4.77 -2.36 -12.66
C PHE A 61 -5.10 -1.02 -12.03
N LEU A 62 -5.86 -1.01 -10.95
CA LEU A 62 -6.26 0.24 -10.29
C LEU A 62 -5.12 0.86 -9.48
N ILE A 63 -4.23 0.08 -8.88
CA ILE A 63 -2.99 0.63 -8.33
C ILE A 63 -2.20 1.32 -9.41
N ALA A 64 -1.90 0.65 -10.52
CA ALA A 64 -1.07 1.19 -11.59
C ALA A 64 -1.69 2.44 -12.22
N GLY A 65 -3.00 2.42 -12.51
CA GLY A 65 -3.71 3.55 -13.11
C GLY A 65 -3.86 4.75 -12.18
N SER A 66 -4.03 4.50 -10.87
CA SER A 66 -4.24 5.56 -9.89
C SER A 66 -2.94 6.14 -9.31
N LEU A 67 -1.80 5.48 -9.49
CA LEU A 67 -0.54 5.85 -8.85
C LEU A 67 -0.10 7.29 -9.18
N LEU A 68 -0.19 7.67 -10.45
CA LEU A 68 0.19 9.01 -10.92
C LEU A 68 -0.76 10.09 -10.39
N THR A 69 -2.06 9.83 -10.44
CA THR A 69 -3.08 10.76 -9.95
C THR A 69 -3.00 10.93 -8.44
N MET A 70 -2.79 9.86 -7.69
CA MET A 70 -2.65 9.89 -6.24
C MET A 70 -1.33 10.52 -5.81
N GLY A 71 -0.25 10.38 -6.59
CA GLY A 71 1.01 11.10 -6.37
C GLY A 71 0.81 12.62 -6.45
N SER A 72 0.19 13.11 -7.52
CA SER A 72 -0.09 14.53 -7.72
C SER A 72 -1.12 15.07 -6.71
N LEU A 73 -2.10 14.26 -6.32
CA LEU A 73 -3.07 14.63 -5.29
C LEU A 73 -2.39 14.81 -3.92
N GLY A 74 -1.42 13.94 -3.59
CA GLY A 74 -0.64 14.05 -2.37
C GLY A 74 0.16 15.35 -2.28
N ASP A 75 0.62 15.88 -3.41
CA ASP A 75 1.31 17.18 -3.46
C ASP A 75 0.36 18.35 -3.20
N ARG A 76 -0.93 18.22 -3.57
CA ARG A 76 -1.94 19.27 -3.41
C ARG A 76 -2.56 19.31 -2.01
N ILE A 77 -2.99 18.16 -1.48
CA ILE A 77 -3.73 18.09 -0.20
C ILE A 77 -2.84 17.77 1.01
N GLY A 78 -1.59 17.43 0.74
CA GLY A 78 -0.61 17.04 1.76
C GLY A 78 -0.51 15.52 1.95
N ARG A 79 0.71 15.02 1.89
CA ARG A 79 1.03 13.59 1.89
C ARG A 79 0.58 12.86 3.15
N ARG A 80 0.61 13.52 4.32
CA ARG A 80 0.13 12.95 5.58
C ARG A 80 -1.39 12.74 5.56
N ARG A 81 -2.14 13.71 5.04
CA ARG A 81 -3.61 13.60 4.93
C ARG A 81 -3.98 12.51 3.94
N LEU A 82 -3.32 12.47 2.78
CA LEU A 82 -3.55 11.44 1.78
C LEU A 82 -3.25 10.04 2.33
N LEU A 83 -2.16 9.87 3.10
CA LEU A 83 -1.81 8.61 3.75
C LEU A 83 -2.92 8.14 4.70
N LEU A 84 -3.43 9.03 5.55
CA LEU A 84 -4.50 8.70 6.50
C LEU A 84 -5.80 8.33 5.77
N MET A 85 -6.18 9.09 4.75
CA MET A 85 -7.36 8.79 3.92
C MET A 85 -7.20 7.44 3.20
N GLY A 86 -6.02 7.18 2.65
CA GLY A 86 -5.71 5.90 2.01
C GLY A 86 -5.74 4.73 2.98
N ALA A 87 -5.16 4.88 4.17
CA ALA A 87 -5.14 3.83 5.18
C ALA A 87 -6.56 3.51 5.71
N THR A 88 -7.38 4.52 5.98
CA THR A 88 -8.79 4.32 6.38
C THR A 88 -9.62 3.73 5.25
N GLY A 89 -9.43 4.19 4.02
CA GLY A 89 -10.09 3.63 2.84
C GLY A 89 -9.69 2.17 2.59
N PHE A 90 -8.40 1.85 2.76
CA PHE A 90 -7.89 0.49 2.64
C PHE A 90 -8.49 -0.45 3.70
N ALA A 91 -8.54 -0.01 4.96
CA ALA A 91 -9.15 -0.78 6.04
C ALA A 91 -10.65 -1.03 5.82
N ALA A 92 -11.39 -0.01 5.38
CA ALA A 92 -12.82 -0.14 5.06
C ALA A 92 -13.05 -1.08 3.88
N ALA A 93 -12.28 -0.96 2.80
CA ALA A 93 -12.38 -1.83 1.63
C ALA A 93 -11.96 -3.28 1.96
N SER A 94 -10.97 -3.48 2.84
CA SER A 94 -10.56 -4.80 3.33
C SER A 94 -11.68 -5.47 4.14
N ALA A 95 -12.36 -4.70 4.99
CA ALA A 95 -13.53 -5.19 5.71
C ALA A 95 -14.66 -5.58 4.74
N LEU A 96 -14.95 -4.76 3.72
CA LEU A 96 -15.93 -5.09 2.69
C LEU A 96 -15.55 -6.38 1.93
N ALA A 97 -14.28 -6.59 1.63
CA ALA A 97 -13.79 -7.81 0.99
C ALA A 97 -14.00 -9.03 1.89
N ALA A 98 -13.72 -8.91 3.19
CA ALA A 98 -13.88 -10.01 4.15
C ALA A 98 -15.34 -10.44 4.34
N PHE A 99 -16.31 -9.53 4.19
CA PHE A 99 -17.75 -9.80 4.30
C PHE A 99 -18.42 -9.93 2.93
N SER A 100 -17.67 -10.13 1.87
CA SER A 100 -18.25 -10.27 0.52
C SER A 100 -19.02 -11.59 0.38
N SER A 101 -20.29 -11.49 0.00
CA SER A 101 -21.18 -12.62 -0.24
C SER A 101 -21.36 -12.95 -1.73
N SER A 102 -20.70 -12.18 -2.61
CA SER A 102 -20.78 -12.40 -4.06
C SER A 102 -19.45 -12.02 -4.75
N ALA A 103 -19.19 -12.68 -5.89
CA ALA A 103 -18.01 -12.37 -6.70
C ALA A 103 -17.98 -10.90 -7.16
N ALA A 104 -19.12 -10.32 -7.52
CA ALA A 104 -19.23 -8.93 -7.92
C ALA A 104 -18.88 -7.96 -6.79
N MET A 105 -19.33 -8.23 -5.56
CA MET A 105 -18.99 -7.44 -4.38
C MET A 105 -17.49 -7.54 -4.06
N LEU A 106 -16.91 -8.71 -4.21
CA LEU A 106 -15.47 -8.92 -4.01
C LEU A 106 -14.65 -8.15 -5.06
N ILE A 107 -15.04 -8.16 -6.34
CA ILE A 107 -14.39 -7.37 -7.40
C ILE A 107 -14.43 -5.87 -7.04
N ALA A 108 -15.58 -5.36 -6.61
CA ALA A 108 -15.72 -3.96 -6.21
C ALA A 108 -14.83 -3.61 -5.01
N ALA A 109 -14.78 -4.48 -4.00
CA ALA A 109 -13.89 -4.30 -2.84
C ALA A 109 -12.41 -4.32 -3.25
N ARG A 110 -12.00 -5.22 -4.15
CA ARG A 110 -10.65 -5.28 -4.72
C ARG A 110 -10.28 -4.01 -5.50
N ALA A 111 -11.25 -3.47 -6.24
CA ALA A 111 -11.09 -2.20 -6.94
C ALA A 111 -10.83 -1.04 -5.96
N LEU A 112 -11.61 -0.95 -4.90
CA LEU A 112 -11.43 0.07 -3.85
C LEU A 112 -10.09 -0.09 -3.12
N LEU A 113 -9.69 -1.33 -2.81
CA LEU A 113 -8.37 -1.64 -2.23
C LEU A 113 -7.23 -1.17 -3.14
N GLY A 114 -7.36 -1.35 -4.47
CA GLY A 114 -6.38 -0.89 -5.45
C GLY A 114 -6.22 0.63 -5.44
N VAL A 115 -7.32 1.38 -5.46
CA VAL A 115 -7.31 2.86 -5.39
C VAL A 115 -6.71 3.33 -4.06
N ALA A 116 -7.14 2.77 -2.94
CA ALA A 116 -6.61 3.10 -1.62
C ALA A 116 -5.11 2.75 -1.51
N GLY A 117 -4.69 1.59 -1.99
CA GLY A 117 -3.29 1.16 -2.04
C GLY A 117 -2.40 2.10 -2.85
N ALA A 118 -2.91 2.64 -3.96
CA ALA A 118 -2.21 3.62 -4.78
C ALA A 118 -1.89 4.93 -4.05
N THR A 119 -2.60 5.27 -2.98
CA THR A 119 -2.30 6.44 -2.15
C THR A 119 -1.18 6.19 -1.15
N LEU A 120 -1.04 4.94 -0.69
CA LEU A 120 -0.14 4.57 0.39
C LEU A 120 1.33 4.58 -0.05
N MET A 121 1.66 4.02 -1.21
CA MET A 121 3.04 3.91 -1.69
C MET A 121 3.74 5.26 -1.91
N PRO A 122 3.21 6.20 -2.71
CA PRO A 122 3.87 7.48 -2.93
C PRO A 122 3.91 8.34 -1.65
N SER A 123 2.87 8.24 -0.81
CA SER A 123 2.80 9.01 0.44
C SER A 123 3.84 8.54 1.46
N THR A 124 4.00 7.22 1.66
CA THR A 124 5.01 6.66 2.58
C THR A 124 6.42 6.97 2.12
N LEU A 125 6.73 6.74 0.84
CA LEU A 125 8.06 7.00 0.29
C LEU A 125 8.46 8.48 0.42
N SER A 126 7.52 9.37 0.18
CA SER A 126 7.76 10.80 0.30
C SER A 126 7.95 11.26 1.74
N LEU A 127 7.17 10.72 2.68
CA LEU A 127 7.35 11.01 4.11
C LEU A 127 8.70 10.50 4.61
N ILE A 128 9.15 9.32 4.18
CA ILE A 128 10.49 8.81 4.49
C ILE A 128 11.57 9.77 3.99
N ARG A 129 11.44 10.26 2.75
CA ARG A 129 12.38 11.24 2.19
C ARG A 129 12.40 12.57 2.96
N ALA A 130 11.26 12.99 3.49
CA ALA A 130 11.14 14.21 4.29
C ALA A 130 11.71 14.05 5.72
N MET A 131 11.70 12.84 6.28
CA MET A 131 12.21 12.56 7.62
C MET A 131 13.72 12.34 7.65
N PHE A 132 14.27 11.69 6.64
CA PHE A 132 15.70 11.36 6.57
C PHE A 132 16.45 12.36 5.67
N HIS A 133 17.11 13.34 6.29
CA HIS A 133 17.86 14.38 5.57
C HIS A 133 19.25 13.89 5.15
N ASP A 134 19.88 13.02 5.96
CA ASP A 134 21.17 12.41 5.62
C ASP A 134 21.03 11.40 4.48
N PRO A 135 21.79 11.53 3.36
CA PRO A 135 21.70 10.65 2.19
C PRO A 135 21.96 9.17 2.52
N GLN A 136 22.89 8.88 3.41
CA GLN A 136 23.21 7.50 3.78
C GLN A 136 22.07 6.86 4.58
N GLN A 137 21.56 7.54 5.59
CA GLN A 137 20.45 7.04 6.39
C GLN A 137 19.16 6.94 5.58
N ARG A 138 18.92 7.86 4.64
CA ARG A 138 17.79 7.80 3.72
C ARG A 138 17.86 6.56 2.82
N THR A 139 19.03 6.22 2.31
CA THR A 139 19.21 5.00 1.50
C THR A 139 18.90 3.74 2.31
N VAL A 140 19.38 3.66 3.55
CA VAL A 140 19.08 2.55 4.46
C VAL A 140 17.58 2.50 4.77
N ALA A 141 16.95 3.64 5.09
CA ALA A 141 15.52 3.72 5.40
C ALA A 141 14.65 3.26 4.22
N ILE A 142 14.97 3.69 2.99
CA ILE A 142 14.28 3.24 1.78
C ILE A 142 14.53 1.74 1.52
N GLY A 143 15.72 1.24 1.79
CA GLY A 143 16.05 -0.18 1.69
C GLY A 143 15.23 -1.05 2.65
N VAL A 144 15.12 -0.65 3.91
CA VAL A 144 14.29 -1.34 4.92
C VAL A 144 12.82 -1.30 4.54
N TRP A 145 12.31 -0.12 4.13
CA TRP A 145 10.94 0.02 3.65
C TRP A 145 10.68 -0.85 2.41
N GLY A 146 11.61 -0.88 1.45
CA GLY A 146 11.51 -1.72 0.26
C GLY A 146 11.48 -3.23 0.56
N GLN A 147 12.17 -3.69 1.62
CA GLN A 147 12.09 -5.08 2.08
C GLN A 147 10.70 -5.40 2.65
N ALA A 148 10.10 -4.48 3.39
CA ALA A 148 8.74 -4.62 3.92
C ALA A 148 7.68 -4.68 2.80
N CYS A 149 7.96 -4.10 1.64
CA CYS A 149 7.08 -4.11 0.47
C CYS A 149 7.28 -5.33 -0.45
N ARG A 150 8.19 -6.26 -0.12
CA ARG A 150 8.41 -7.46 -0.93
C ARG A 150 7.37 -8.53 -0.58
N PRO A 151 6.68 -9.09 -1.56
CA PRO A 151 5.80 -10.23 -1.31
C PRO A 151 6.62 -11.41 -0.82
N VAL A 152 6.09 -12.13 0.15
CA VAL A 152 6.65 -13.41 0.61
C VAL A 152 6.47 -14.40 -0.54
N ARG A 153 7.59 -14.88 -1.07
CA ARG A 153 7.61 -15.95 -2.09
C ARG A 153 7.57 -17.30 -1.41
#